data_acdf2f7a54aef1516d2d6cc559d5684a
#
_entry.id   acdf2f7a54aef1516d2d6cc559d5684a
#
_cell.length_a   1.000
_cell.length_b   1.000
_cell.length_c   1.000
_cell.angle_alpha   90.00
_cell.angle_beta   90.00
_cell.angle_gamma   90.00
#
_symmetry.space_group_name_H-M   'P 1'
#
loop_
_entity.id
_entity.type
_entity.pdbx_description
1 polymer ?
#
loop_
_entity_poly.entity_id
_entity_poly.type
_entity_poly.pdbx_seq_one_letter_code
_entity_poly.pdbx_strand_id
1 'polypeptide(L)'
;LEKAVETYLCRTNSLLNPPNGFEQNMYDRFFSVFCSYYDPHSTYFSYNDKATFMSSISTENLSLGISVSKNENEVIVVEDVVPGGPAYKTNKINKGDQLLRVSADGKDYTVNCASLETISNIVLSDTYKTVSLTLRKNDGSVYTVKLEKAIMKAEDNSVYSFILEEGGRKTGYIKIPSFYTAGDGTIRGCADDVAKELSKLKKDNIQ
;
A
#
# COMPACT_ATOMS: atom_id res chain seq x y z
N LEU A 1 11.67 28.61 -13.61
CA LEU A 1 12.79 27.93 -14.22
C LEU A 1 13.65 27.25 -13.15
N GLU A 2 14.12 27.98 -12.12
CA GLU A 2 14.98 27.45 -11.04
C GLU A 2 14.37 26.23 -10.36
N LYS A 3 13.10 26.28 -9.96
CA LYS A 3 12.40 25.17 -9.33
C LYS A 3 12.31 23.91 -10.21
N ALA A 4 12.18 24.07 -11.53
CA ALA A 4 12.16 22.97 -12.47
C ALA A 4 13.55 22.31 -12.59
N VAL A 5 14.61 23.12 -12.65
CA VAL A 5 15.99 22.65 -12.67
C VAL A 5 16.33 21.93 -11.38
N GLU A 6 15.98 22.48 -10.23
CA GLU A 6 16.21 21.89 -8.91
C GLU A 6 15.52 20.53 -8.78
N THR A 7 14.25 20.43 -9.21
CA THR A 7 13.50 19.18 -9.23
C THR A 7 14.15 18.14 -10.16
N TYR A 8 14.59 18.57 -11.35
CA TYR A 8 15.26 17.70 -12.31
C TYR A 8 16.58 17.15 -11.76
N LEU A 9 17.43 18.03 -11.22
CA LEU A 9 18.70 17.64 -10.61
C LEU A 9 18.49 16.68 -9.43
N CYS A 10 17.52 16.96 -8.61
CA CYS A 10 17.18 16.14 -7.46
C CYS A 10 16.71 14.74 -7.89
N ARG A 11 15.83 14.63 -8.89
CA ARG A 11 15.39 13.34 -9.46
C ARG A 11 16.53 12.56 -10.08
N THR A 12 17.40 13.24 -10.82
CA THR A 12 18.58 12.61 -11.42
C THR A 12 19.54 12.09 -10.34
N ASN A 13 19.77 12.87 -9.30
CA ASN A 13 20.59 12.43 -8.17
C ASN A 13 19.99 11.21 -7.44
N SER A 14 18.69 11.15 -7.30
CA SER A 14 17.99 9.99 -6.69
C SER A 14 18.10 8.71 -7.55
N LEU A 15 18.19 8.86 -8.88
CA LEU A 15 18.43 7.73 -9.78
C LEU A 15 19.86 7.21 -9.69
N LEU A 16 20.83 8.10 -9.53
CA LEU A 16 22.26 7.76 -9.42
C LEU A 16 22.63 7.27 -8.02
N ASN A 17 21.91 7.73 -7.00
CA ASN A 17 22.13 7.38 -5.59
C ASN A 17 20.83 6.81 -4.98
N PRO A 18 20.35 5.64 -5.44
CA PRO A 18 19.18 5.01 -4.88
C PRO A 18 19.44 4.56 -3.43
N PRO A 19 18.40 4.40 -2.59
CA PRO A 19 18.55 4.06 -1.16
C PRO A 19 19.35 2.79 -0.90
N ASN A 20 19.27 1.81 -1.81
CA ASN A 20 19.97 0.52 -1.71
C ASN A 20 21.35 0.52 -2.40
N GLY A 21 21.82 1.68 -2.88
CA GLY A 21 23.02 1.82 -3.66
C GLY A 21 22.81 1.53 -5.15
N PHE A 22 23.62 2.16 -5.98
CA PHE A 22 23.51 2.09 -7.44
C PHE A 22 23.68 0.65 -7.96
N GLU A 23 24.66 -0.07 -7.43
CA GLU A 23 24.98 -1.43 -7.85
C GLU A 23 23.80 -2.38 -7.59
N GLN A 24 23.23 -2.36 -6.40
CA GLN A 24 22.05 -3.19 -6.07
C GLN A 24 20.85 -2.84 -6.95
N ASN A 25 20.62 -1.57 -7.21
CA ASN A 25 19.55 -1.14 -8.11
C ASN A 25 19.74 -1.65 -9.53
N MET A 26 20.98 -1.71 -10.01
CA MET A 26 21.31 -2.27 -11.33
C MET A 26 21.06 -3.78 -11.37
N TYR A 27 21.42 -4.52 -10.33
CA TYR A 27 21.11 -5.94 -10.23
C TYR A 27 19.60 -6.20 -10.21
N ASP A 28 18.85 -5.44 -9.41
CA ASP A 28 17.39 -5.59 -9.33
C ASP A 28 16.73 -5.34 -10.69
N ARG A 29 17.16 -4.31 -11.42
CA ARG A 29 16.69 -4.05 -12.79
C ARG A 29 17.07 -5.15 -13.78
N PHE A 30 18.31 -5.63 -13.71
CA PHE A 30 18.78 -6.71 -14.58
C PHE A 30 17.92 -7.98 -14.37
N PHE A 31 17.74 -8.42 -13.13
CA PHE A 31 16.94 -9.60 -12.83
C PHE A 31 15.45 -9.41 -13.19
N SER A 32 14.92 -8.22 -13.02
CA SER A 32 13.55 -7.92 -13.44
C SER A 32 13.36 -8.08 -14.96
N VAL A 33 14.29 -7.50 -15.75
CA VAL A 33 14.27 -7.64 -17.22
C VAL A 33 14.53 -9.09 -17.65
N PHE A 34 15.47 -9.76 -17.00
CA PHE A 34 15.81 -11.14 -17.29
C PHE A 34 14.62 -12.08 -17.08
N CYS A 35 13.91 -11.97 -15.95
CA CYS A 35 12.72 -12.76 -15.68
C CYS A 35 11.61 -12.51 -16.70
N SER A 36 11.34 -11.23 -17.00
CA SER A 36 10.31 -10.85 -17.98
C SER A 36 10.65 -11.29 -19.41
N TYR A 37 11.95 -11.38 -19.76
CA TYR A 37 12.40 -11.88 -21.07
C TYR A 37 12.17 -13.38 -21.20
N TYR A 38 12.43 -14.15 -20.14
CA TYR A 38 12.24 -15.60 -20.14
C TYR A 38 10.78 -16.02 -20.11
N ASP A 39 9.98 -15.34 -19.27
CA ASP A 39 8.55 -15.58 -19.15
C ASP A 39 7.84 -14.28 -18.76
N PRO A 40 6.91 -13.77 -19.61
CA PRO A 40 6.19 -12.54 -19.34
C PRO A 40 5.28 -12.60 -18.10
N HIS A 41 5.05 -13.81 -17.55
CA HIS A 41 4.28 -14.02 -16.33
C HIS A 41 5.15 -14.15 -15.08
N SER A 42 6.47 -14.16 -15.25
CA SER A 42 7.42 -14.20 -14.14
C SER A 42 7.88 -12.81 -13.76
N THR A 43 7.93 -12.55 -12.46
CA THR A 43 8.37 -11.27 -11.89
C THR A 43 9.47 -11.49 -10.86
N TYR A 44 10.56 -10.75 -10.98
CA TYR A 44 11.56 -10.67 -9.94
C TYR A 44 11.14 -9.65 -8.89
N PHE A 45 11.22 -10.03 -7.64
CA PHE A 45 11.02 -9.11 -6.51
C PHE A 45 12.35 -8.87 -5.81
N SER A 46 12.77 -7.62 -5.72
CA SER A 46 13.78 -7.24 -4.75
C SER A 46 13.27 -7.50 -3.32
N TYR A 47 14.16 -7.42 -2.33
CA TYR A 47 13.74 -7.62 -0.93
C TYR A 47 12.62 -6.65 -0.51
N ASN A 48 12.72 -5.39 -0.92
CA ASN A 48 11.73 -4.36 -0.59
C ASN A 48 10.44 -4.55 -1.38
N ASP A 49 10.53 -4.88 -2.67
CA ASP A 49 9.35 -5.13 -3.52
C ASP A 49 8.58 -6.35 -3.04
N LYS A 50 9.29 -7.40 -2.60
CA LYS A 50 8.65 -8.56 -1.99
C LYS A 50 7.86 -8.17 -0.74
N ALA A 51 8.45 -7.36 0.15
CA ALA A 51 7.76 -6.91 1.36
C ALA A 51 6.51 -6.10 1.03
N THR A 52 6.60 -5.18 0.07
CA THR A 52 5.48 -4.37 -0.40
C THR A 52 4.40 -5.23 -1.05
N PHE A 53 4.79 -6.19 -1.90
CA PHE A 53 3.86 -7.13 -2.51
C PHE A 53 3.14 -7.98 -1.47
N MET A 54 3.88 -8.58 -0.52
CA MET A 54 3.29 -9.39 0.56
C MET A 54 2.32 -8.56 1.40
N SER A 55 2.65 -7.29 1.68
CA SER A 55 1.75 -6.36 2.37
C SER A 55 0.48 -6.08 1.55
N SER A 56 0.57 -5.95 0.23
CA SER A 56 -0.60 -5.66 -0.62
C SER A 56 -1.60 -6.80 -0.71
N ILE A 57 -1.16 -8.05 -0.53
CA ILE A 57 -2.01 -9.25 -0.56
C ILE A 57 -2.36 -9.78 0.84
N SER A 58 -1.88 -9.15 1.91
CA SER A 58 -2.21 -9.50 3.29
C SER A 58 -3.53 -8.86 3.72
N THR A 59 -4.31 -9.60 4.49
CA THR A 59 -5.54 -9.08 5.11
C THR A 59 -5.28 -8.22 6.34
N GLU A 60 -4.09 -8.33 6.92
CA GLU A 60 -3.66 -7.58 8.10
C GLU A 60 -2.31 -6.94 7.80
N ASN A 61 -2.29 -5.61 7.71
CA ASN A 61 -1.08 -4.87 7.39
C ASN A 61 -0.78 -3.83 8.47
N LEU A 62 0.50 -3.67 8.78
CA LEU A 62 0.97 -2.51 9.51
C LEU A 62 0.82 -1.27 8.61
N SER A 63 -0.14 -0.41 8.93
CA SER A 63 -0.48 0.74 8.10
C SER A 63 -0.58 2.02 8.92
N LEU A 64 -0.33 3.14 8.27
CA LEU A 64 -0.63 4.48 8.80
C LEU A 64 -2.11 4.82 8.67
N GLY A 65 -2.87 4.06 7.89
CA GLY A 65 -4.28 4.34 7.59
C GLY A 65 -4.47 5.53 6.66
N ILE A 66 -3.54 5.72 5.71
CA ILE A 66 -3.65 6.68 4.63
C ILE A 66 -3.32 6.03 3.30
N SER A 67 -3.97 6.49 2.24
CA SER A 67 -3.52 6.28 0.87
C SER A 67 -3.04 7.60 0.28
N VAL A 68 -2.05 7.53 -0.60
CA VAL A 68 -1.49 8.68 -1.30
C VAL A 68 -1.50 8.44 -2.79
N SER A 69 -1.80 9.47 -3.56
CA SER A 69 -1.78 9.42 -5.02
C SER A 69 -1.14 10.68 -5.58
N LYS A 70 -0.77 10.65 -6.87
CA LYS A 70 -0.38 11.84 -7.60
C LYS A 70 -1.62 12.51 -8.18
N ASN A 71 -1.74 13.82 -7.97
CA ASN A 71 -2.75 14.62 -8.63
C ASN A 71 -2.31 15.04 -10.05
N GLU A 72 -3.17 15.75 -10.78
CA GLU A 72 -2.91 16.25 -12.13
C GLU A 72 -1.65 17.14 -12.25
N ASN A 73 -1.23 17.76 -11.15
CA ASN A 73 -0.03 18.60 -11.09
C ASN A 73 1.23 17.81 -10.68
N GLU A 74 1.21 16.48 -10.75
CA GLU A 74 2.32 15.60 -10.32
C GLU A 74 2.66 15.71 -8.82
N VAL A 75 1.77 16.27 -8.02
CA VAL A 75 1.95 16.46 -6.58
C VAL A 75 1.36 15.26 -5.84
N ILE A 76 2.09 14.73 -4.87
CA ILE A 76 1.60 13.64 -4.02
C ILE A 76 0.68 14.23 -2.95
N VAL A 77 -0.54 13.75 -2.92
CA VAL A 77 -1.58 14.18 -1.97
C VAL A 77 -2.17 12.98 -1.22
N VAL A 78 -2.72 13.24 -0.05
CA VAL A 78 -3.52 12.24 0.68
C VAL A 78 -4.81 12.03 -0.09
N GLU A 79 -5.01 10.82 -0.59
CA GLU A 79 -6.20 10.42 -1.34
C GLU A 79 -7.34 10.02 -0.40
N ASP A 80 -7.00 9.26 0.64
CA ASP A 80 -7.97 8.80 1.62
C ASP A 80 -7.33 8.61 3.01
N VAL A 81 -8.17 8.71 4.04
CA VAL A 81 -7.81 8.46 5.45
C VAL A 81 -8.78 7.42 6.01
N VAL A 82 -8.25 6.25 6.33
CA VAL A 82 -9.05 5.11 6.77
C VAL A 82 -9.62 5.37 8.17
N PRO A 83 -10.96 5.34 8.34
CA PRO A 83 -11.60 5.53 9.63
C PRO A 83 -11.07 4.57 10.70
N GLY A 84 -10.79 5.08 11.90
CA GLY A 84 -10.24 4.30 13.00
C GLY A 84 -8.73 4.01 12.92
N GLY A 85 -8.08 4.31 11.78
CA GLY A 85 -6.64 4.15 11.60
C GLY A 85 -5.78 5.16 12.38
N PRO A 86 -4.45 4.95 12.43
CA PRO A 86 -3.55 5.85 13.13
C PRO A 86 -3.65 7.30 12.69
N ALA A 87 -3.66 7.55 11.38
CA ALA A 87 -3.79 8.90 10.83
C ALA A 87 -5.13 9.55 11.19
N TYR A 88 -6.23 8.79 11.08
CA TYR A 88 -7.57 9.25 11.43
C TYR A 88 -7.66 9.71 12.89
N LYS A 89 -7.08 8.95 13.82
CA LYS A 89 -7.07 9.25 15.26
C LYS A 89 -6.38 10.56 15.60
N THR A 90 -5.49 11.05 14.73
CA THR A 90 -4.84 12.35 14.98
C THR A 90 -5.77 13.54 14.75
N ASN A 91 -6.83 13.38 13.97
CA ASN A 91 -7.74 14.44 13.51
C ASN A 91 -7.00 15.62 12.82
N LYS A 92 -5.79 15.39 12.31
CA LYS A 92 -4.96 16.43 11.69
C LYS A 92 -4.85 16.28 10.19
N ILE A 93 -4.84 15.03 9.70
CA ILE A 93 -4.63 14.68 8.30
C ILE A 93 -5.97 14.60 7.60
N ASN A 94 -6.08 15.26 6.47
CA ASN A 94 -7.30 15.28 5.66
C ASN A 94 -7.01 14.88 4.22
N LYS A 95 -8.04 14.40 3.53
CA LYS A 95 -8.01 14.20 2.09
C LYS A 95 -7.65 15.52 1.38
N GLY A 96 -6.72 15.44 0.44
CA GLY A 96 -6.20 16.58 -0.32
C GLY A 96 -4.99 17.27 0.32
N ASP A 97 -4.59 16.92 1.54
CA ASP A 97 -3.36 17.44 2.13
C ASP A 97 -2.15 16.99 1.28
N GLN A 98 -1.29 17.93 0.92
CA GLN A 98 -0.10 17.66 0.12
C GLN A 98 1.00 17.05 0.98
N LEU A 99 1.56 15.93 0.58
CA LEU A 99 2.72 15.34 1.22
C LEU A 99 4.01 16.01 0.74
N LEU A 100 4.77 16.59 1.66
CA LEU A 100 6.02 17.30 1.38
C LEU A 100 7.25 16.47 1.74
N ARG A 101 7.21 15.74 2.85
CA ARG A 101 8.32 14.97 3.38
C ARG A 101 7.82 13.76 4.17
N VAL A 102 8.57 12.68 4.05
CA VAL A 102 8.41 11.48 4.88
C VAL A 102 9.73 11.25 5.61
N SER A 103 9.67 11.07 6.93
CA SER A 103 10.85 10.76 7.75
C SER A 103 10.66 9.43 8.44
N ALA A 104 11.63 8.53 8.29
CA ALA A 104 11.64 7.22 8.92
C ALA A 104 13.07 6.85 9.34
N ASP A 105 13.24 6.31 10.53
CA ASP A 105 14.55 5.91 11.09
C ASP A 105 15.64 6.99 11.01
N GLY A 106 15.26 8.25 11.26
CA GLY A 106 16.19 9.38 11.22
C GLY A 106 16.59 9.84 9.81
N LYS A 107 16.04 9.25 8.75
CA LYS A 107 16.24 9.67 7.36
C LYS A 107 15.04 10.46 6.87
N ASP A 108 15.32 11.54 6.16
CA ASP A 108 14.31 12.42 5.55
C ASP A 108 14.24 12.18 4.04
N TYR A 109 13.04 11.96 3.54
CA TYR A 109 12.75 11.78 2.12
C TYR A 109 11.83 12.92 1.66
N THR A 110 12.38 13.83 0.88
CA THR A 110 11.61 14.93 0.28
C THR A 110 10.83 14.39 -0.92
N VAL A 111 9.53 14.54 -0.89
CA VAL A 111 8.60 13.92 -1.86
C VAL A 111 8.83 14.38 -3.31
N ASN A 112 9.28 15.62 -3.51
CA ASN A 112 9.59 16.12 -4.86
C ASN A 112 10.77 15.41 -5.53
N CYS A 113 11.64 14.79 -4.74
CA CYS A 113 12.87 14.13 -5.17
C CYS A 113 12.77 12.61 -5.13
N ALA A 114 12.00 12.08 -4.18
CA ALA A 114 11.79 10.66 -4.05
C ALA A 114 10.80 10.16 -5.11
N SER A 115 11.00 8.95 -5.61
CA SER A 115 9.98 8.30 -6.43
C SER A 115 8.74 8.01 -5.59
N LEU A 116 7.56 7.95 -6.21
CA LEU A 116 6.34 7.50 -5.54
C LEU A 116 6.54 6.11 -4.93
N GLU A 117 7.30 5.26 -5.60
CA GLU A 117 7.70 3.94 -5.13
C GLU A 117 8.46 3.98 -3.81
N THR A 118 9.47 4.85 -3.68
CA THR A 118 10.22 5.03 -2.42
C THR A 118 9.29 5.46 -1.29
N ILE A 119 8.39 6.40 -1.55
CA ILE A 119 7.41 6.87 -0.55
C ILE A 119 6.44 5.75 -0.18
N SER A 120 5.92 5.02 -1.17
CA SER A 120 5.02 3.88 -0.96
C SER A 120 5.70 2.79 -0.14
N ASN A 121 6.95 2.47 -0.44
CA ASN A 121 7.73 1.48 0.32
C ASN A 121 7.89 1.89 1.80
N ILE A 122 8.12 3.16 2.09
CA ILE A 122 8.22 3.63 3.48
C ILE A 122 6.85 3.58 4.17
N VAL A 123 5.79 3.98 3.48
CA VAL A 123 4.44 4.06 4.04
C VAL A 123 3.84 2.66 4.23
N LEU A 124 4.04 1.74 3.27
CA LEU A 124 3.40 0.43 3.24
C LEU A 124 4.25 -0.69 3.86
N SER A 125 5.58 -0.57 3.87
CA SER A 125 6.45 -1.63 4.37
C SER A 125 6.39 -1.76 5.90
N ASP A 126 6.47 -2.99 6.40
CA ASP A 126 6.49 -3.28 7.84
C ASP A 126 7.83 -2.94 8.51
N THR A 127 8.84 -2.55 7.72
CA THR A 127 10.19 -2.21 8.20
C THR A 127 10.17 -1.01 9.15
N TYR A 128 9.33 -0.01 8.85
CA TYR A 128 9.26 1.23 9.62
C TYR A 128 8.00 1.28 10.47
N LYS A 129 8.13 1.06 11.76
CA LYS A 129 6.99 1.13 12.71
C LYS A 129 6.51 2.57 12.94
N THR A 130 7.44 3.52 12.96
CA THR A 130 7.13 4.94 13.18
C THR A 130 7.56 5.76 11.99
N VAL A 131 6.65 6.59 11.50
CA VAL A 131 6.88 7.48 10.36
C VAL A 131 6.38 8.88 10.70
N SER A 132 7.18 9.90 10.37
CA SER A 132 6.76 11.29 10.46
C SER A 132 6.41 11.82 9.07
N LEU A 133 5.24 12.40 8.93
CA LEU A 133 4.75 13.00 7.70
C LEU A 133 4.73 14.51 7.85
N THR A 134 5.38 15.23 6.94
CA THR A 134 5.21 16.68 6.81
C THR A 134 4.25 16.96 5.68
N LEU A 135 3.15 17.60 5.99
CA LEU A 135 2.04 17.86 5.06
C LEU A 135 1.76 19.36 4.97
N ARG A 136 1.16 19.74 3.83
CA ARG A 136 0.63 21.09 3.60
C ARG A 136 -0.86 21.00 3.36
N LYS A 137 -1.64 21.77 4.12
CA LYS A 137 -3.08 21.92 3.92
C LYS A 137 -3.40 22.80 2.72
N ASN A 138 -4.66 22.77 2.30
CA ASN A 138 -5.15 23.64 1.21
C ASN A 138 -5.05 25.13 1.54
N ASP A 139 -5.03 25.53 2.82
CA ASP A 139 -4.81 26.90 3.27
C ASP A 139 -3.32 27.32 3.23
N GLY A 140 -2.42 26.42 2.83
CA GLY A 140 -0.97 26.64 2.75
C GLY A 140 -0.22 26.35 4.05
N SER A 141 -0.90 26.10 5.16
CA SER A 141 -0.24 25.79 6.44
C SER A 141 0.51 24.45 6.37
N VAL A 142 1.74 24.44 6.89
CA VAL A 142 2.59 23.24 6.93
C VAL A 142 2.67 22.72 8.35
N TYR A 143 2.50 21.42 8.50
CA TYR A 143 2.54 20.76 9.79
C TYR A 143 3.21 19.38 9.68
N THR A 144 3.72 18.89 10.81
CA THR A 144 4.34 17.56 10.89
C THR A 144 3.57 16.72 11.90
N VAL A 145 3.27 15.47 11.49
CA VAL A 145 2.62 14.49 12.35
C VAL A 145 3.49 13.25 12.43
N LYS A 146 3.79 12.81 13.64
CA LYS A 146 4.43 11.53 13.90
C LYS A 146 3.36 10.46 14.09
N LEU A 147 3.43 9.39 13.31
CA LEU A 147 2.47 8.30 13.29
C LEU A 147 3.18 7.00 13.64
N GLU A 148 2.54 6.18 14.43
CA GLU A 148 2.92 4.79 14.64
C GLU A 148 1.97 3.92 13.84
N LYS A 149 2.52 3.00 13.03
CA LYS A 149 1.73 2.07 12.24
C LYS A 149 0.99 1.11 13.18
N ALA A 150 -0.25 0.82 12.83
CA ALA A 150 -1.06 -0.18 13.53
C ALA A 150 -1.50 -1.26 12.54
N ILE A 151 -1.76 -2.45 13.08
CA ILE A 151 -2.38 -3.52 12.30
C ILE A 151 -3.78 -3.07 11.92
N MET A 152 -4.02 -2.99 10.63
CA MET A 152 -5.33 -2.67 10.08
C MET A 152 -5.86 -3.88 9.33
N LYS A 153 -7.12 -4.22 9.60
CA LYS A 153 -7.82 -5.29 8.90
C LYS A 153 -8.55 -4.70 7.70
N ALA A 154 -8.28 -5.25 6.53
CA ALA A 154 -9.05 -4.92 5.33
C ALA A 154 -10.34 -5.75 5.30
N GLU A 155 -11.32 -5.41 6.15
CA GLU A 155 -12.60 -6.16 6.22
C GLU A 155 -13.33 -6.17 4.87
N ASP A 156 -13.24 -5.09 4.10
CA ASP A 156 -13.88 -4.97 2.79
C ASP A 156 -13.27 -5.87 1.71
N ASN A 157 -12.08 -6.41 1.94
CA ASN A 157 -11.38 -7.30 1.02
C ASN A 157 -11.50 -8.79 1.38
N SER A 158 -12.25 -9.12 2.42
CA SER A 158 -12.44 -10.52 2.81
C SER A 158 -13.52 -11.18 1.96
N VAL A 159 -13.42 -12.50 1.78
CA VAL A 159 -14.46 -13.31 1.14
C VAL A 159 -15.71 -13.31 2.03
N TYR A 160 -16.86 -13.09 1.42
CA TYR A 160 -18.13 -13.21 2.10
C TYR A 160 -19.20 -13.86 1.23
N SER A 161 -20.24 -14.40 1.86
CA SER A 161 -21.37 -15.00 1.16
C SER A 161 -22.70 -14.41 1.61
N PHE A 162 -23.68 -14.47 0.74
CA PHE A 162 -25.07 -14.17 1.04
C PHE A 162 -26.00 -15.05 0.21
N ILE A 163 -27.25 -15.13 0.65
CA ILE A 163 -28.28 -15.92 -0.01
C ILE A 163 -29.21 -14.95 -0.75
N LEU A 164 -29.39 -15.21 -2.03
CA LEU A 164 -30.44 -14.59 -2.84
C LEU A 164 -31.66 -15.50 -2.86
N GLU A 165 -32.82 -14.96 -2.55
CA GLU A 165 -34.08 -15.70 -2.61
C GLU A 165 -35.03 -15.03 -3.60
N GLU A 166 -35.42 -15.77 -4.63
CA GLU A 166 -36.38 -15.32 -5.63
C GLU A 166 -37.29 -16.47 -6.03
N GLY A 167 -38.63 -16.23 -5.97
CA GLY A 167 -39.65 -17.22 -6.35
C GLY A 167 -39.54 -18.55 -5.59
N GLY A 168 -39.12 -18.54 -4.34
CA GLY A 168 -38.92 -19.73 -3.51
C GLY A 168 -37.64 -20.51 -3.80
N ARG A 169 -36.81 -20.03 -4.71
CA ARG A 169 -35.46 -20.58 -4.98
C ARG A 169 -34.42 -19.81 -4.18
N LYS A 170 -33.52 -20.54 -3.54
CA LYS A 170 -32.37 -19.97 -2.83
C LYS A 170 -31.10 -20.22 -3.61
N THR A 171 -30.37 -19.16 -3.89
CA THR A 171 -29.07 -19.22 -4.57
C THR A 171 -28.01 -18.64 -3.64
N GLY A 172 -26.97 -19.40 -3.37
CA GLY A 172 -25.81 -18.92 -2.61
C GLY A 172 -24.87 -18.12 -3.53
N TYR A 173 -24.49 -16.96 -3.08
CA TYR A 173 -23.52 -16.12 -3.76
C TYR A 173 -22.27 -15.94 -2.88
N ILE A 174 -21.08 -16.17 -3.44
CA ILE A 174 -19.80 -15.92 -2.78
C ILE A 174 -19.08 -14.83 -3.54
N LYS A 175 -18.73 -13.75 -2.84
CA LYS A 175 -17.89 -12.69 -3.40
C LYS A 175 -16.46 -12.86 -2.94
N ILE A 176 -15.55 -12.90 -3.90
CA ILE A 176 -14.10 -12.92 -3.71
C ILE A 176 -13.57 -11.60 -4.23
N PRO A 177 -13.38 -10.57 -3.36
CA PRO A 177 -12.94 -9.24 -3.81
C PRO A 177 -11.53 -9.26 -4.37
N SER A 178 -10.65 -10.04 -3.77
CA SER A 178 -9.25 -10.22 -4.19
C SER A 178 -8.72 -11.55 -3.69
N PHE A 179 -7.62 -12.01 -4.25
CA PHE A 179 -6.86 -13.13 -3.68
C PHE A 179 -5.89 -12.58 -2.64
N TYR A 180 -5.94 -13.13 -1.44
CA TYR A 180 -5.11 -12.74 -0.31
C TYR A 180 -4.55 -13.93 0.42
N THR A 181 -3.48 -13.72 1.16
CA THR A 181 -2.87 -14.68 2.07
C THR A 181 -2.68 -14.05 3.44
N ALA A 182 -2.57 -14.87 4.47
CA ALA A 182 -2.13 -14.38 5.77
C ALA A 182 -0.63 -14.10 5.75
N GLY A 183 -0.23 -12.92 6.22
CA GLY A 183 1.15 -12.43 6.10
C GLY A 183 2.22 -13.22 6.84
N ASP A 184 1.85 -14.04 7.82
CA ASP A 184 2.75 -14.81 8.68
C ASP A 184 2.80 -16.31 8.39
N GLY A 185 2.07 -16.76 7.37
CA GLY A 185 2.01 -18.17 6.98
C GLY A 185 1.27 -19.10 7.94
N THR A 186 0.68 -18.58 9.02
CA THR A 186 0.00 -19.38 10.04
C THR A 186 -1.51 -19.32 9.96
N ILE A 187 -2.11 -18.41 9.19
CA ILE A 187 -3.54 -18.13 9.24
C ILE A 187 -4.14 -17.95 7.84
N ARG A 188 -5.31 -18.51 7.68
CA ARG A 188 -6.37 -18.41 6.70
C ARG A 188 -6.15 -17.42 5.54
N GLY A 189 -5.87 -17.97 4.40
CA GLY A 189 -5.93 -17.24 3.13
C GLY A 189 -7.31 -17.25 2.51
N CYS A 190 -7.45 -16.63 1.35
CA CYS A 190 -8.67 -16.58 0.56
C CYS A 190 -9.33 -17.96 0.37
N ALA A 191 -8.54 -19.02 0.16
CA ALA A 191 -9.04 -20.39 -0.02
C ALA A 191 -9.77 -20.92 1.23
N ASP A 192 -9.24 -20.66 2.43
CA ASP A 192 -9.86 -21.10 3.68
C ASP A 192 -11.17 -20.34 3.95
N ASP A 193 -11.20 -19.05 3.64
CA ASP A 193 -12.40 -18.25 3.78
C ASP A 193 -13.49 -18.67 2.79
N VAL A 194 -13.13 -19.00 1.54
CA VAL A 194 -14.06 -19.61 0.57
C VAL A 194 -14.62 -20.92 1.09
N ALA A 195 -13.76 -21.79 1.62
CA ALA A 195 -14.19 -23.09 2.18
C ALA A 195 -15.16 -22.89 3.37
N LYS A 196 -14.90 -21.90 4.22
CA LYS A 196 -15.76 -21.54 5.34
C LYS A 196 -17.13 -21.02 4.86
N GLU A 197 -17.15 -20.10 3.90
CA GLU A 197 -18.40 -19.55 3.36
C GLU A 197 -19.20 -20.62 2.60
N LEU A 198 -18.54 -21.51 1.85
CA LEU A 198 -19.18 -22.69 1.25
C LEU A 198 -19.83 -23.61 2.29
N SER A 199 -19.12 -23.85 3.39
CA SER A 199 -19.64 -24.68 4.49
C SER A 199 -20.85 -24.05 5.17
N LYS A 200 -20.88 -22.72 5.26
CA LYS A 200 -22.00 -21.94 5.77
C LYS A 200 -23.23 -22.07 4.84
N LEU A 201 -23.05 -21.84 3.55
CA LEU A 201 -24.11 -21.97 2.54
C LEU A 201 -24.69 -23.40 2.49
N LYS A 202 -23.84 -24.42 2.60
CA LYS A 202 -24.30 -25.82 2.66
C LYS A 202 -25.20 -26.13 3.87
N LYS A 203 -24.93 -25.51 5.04
CA LYS A 203 -25.78 -25.67 6.23
C LYS A 203 -27.16 -25.08 6.02
N ASP A 204 -27.29 -24.07 5.18
CA ASP A 204 -28.54 -23.42 4.82
C ASP A 204 -29.29 -24.16 3.67
N ASN A 205 -28.91 -25.42 3.37
CA ASN A 205 -29.46 -26.28 2.32
C ASN A 205 -29.48 -25.63 0.92
N ILE A 206 -28.49 -24.88 0.60
CA ILE A 206 -28.29 -24.30 -0.72
C ILE A 206 -27.46 -25.28 -1.54
N GLN A 207 -28.01 -25.63 -2.70
CA GLN A 207 -27.38 -26.52 -3.67
C GLN A 207 -26.54 -25.72 -4.67
#